data_c7dca91258acb5147ca0a050ac490c8a
#
_entry.id   c7dca91258acb5147ca0a050ac490c8a
#
_cell.length_a   1.000
_cell.length_b   1.000
_cell.length_c   1.000
_cell.angle_alpha   90.00
_cell.angle_beta   90.00
_cell.angle_gamma   90.00
#
_symmetry.space_group_name_H-M   'P 1'
#
loop_
_entity.id
_entity.type
_entity.pdbx_description
1 polymer ?
#
loop_
_entity_poly.entity_id
_entity_poly.type
_entity_poly.pdbx_seq_one_letter_code
_entity_poly.pdbx_strand_id
1 'polypeptide(L)'
;MTEMRTVLITGCSSGIGLAAAVKFASEGDMVIATMRDLDRAGALREGLAEAGVSADIRVLDVSDDVGTASGLEAVLADHGRIDVVISNAGIGIDGTTEELSVDDFRASFETNVLGAVRLIHGVMPVWRAHPGGRFIAVSSVSGAIGQPFNDAYCMSKFALEGLLESFAPVAAQFGVQVSLVEPGPVSGVFVDKSRGPQQQSSDGPYAEPRGRFQAVQDSAFDAAQTNDEIAQLLWDVAAADEPMLRYQTSELVEKMVGLKFKDMSGQRVLGMTSRWI
;
A
#
# COMPACT_ATOMS: atom_id res chain seq x y z
N MET A 1 13.47 -27.96 -1.09
CA MET A 1 12.06 -27.56 -0.86
C MET A 1 12.15 -26.31 -0.04
N THR A 2 11.75 -25.17 -0.58
CA THR A 2 11.60 -23.93 0.20
C THR A 2 10.56 -24.17 1.28
N GLU A 3 10.88 -23.82 2.51
CA GLU A 3 9.96 -23.95 3.65
C GLU A 3 8.74 -23.05 3.39
N MET A 4 7.53 -23.55 3.64
CA MET A 4 6.27 -22.84 3.44
C MET A 4 6.23 -21.62 4.37
N ARG A 5 6.18 -20.41 3.81
CA ARG A 5 6.13 -19.16 4.59
C ARG A 5 4.69 -18.85 5.00
N THR A 6 4.52 -18.24 6.15
CA THR A 6 3.26 -17.65 6.60
C THR A 6 3.24 -16.16 6.24
N VAL A 7 2.29 -15.77 5.41
CA VAL A 7 2.21 -14.42 4.81
C VAL A 7 0.91 -13.73 5.23
N LEU A 8 1.02 -12.66 5.99
CA LEU A 8 -0.11 -11.79 6.35
C LEU A 8 -0.25 -10.67 5.31
N ILE A 9 -1.44 -10.56 4.71
CA ILE A 9 -1.73 -9.49 3.73
C ILE A 9 -2.94 -8.69 4.21
N THR A 10 -2.82 -7.37 4.25
CA THR A 10 -3.92 -6.49 4.65
C THR A 10 -4.65 -5.87 3.44
N GLY A 11 -5.97 -5.70 3.57
CA GLY A 11 -6.76 -5.06 2.51
C GLY A 11 -7.07 -5.96 1.31
N CYS A 12 -7.33 -7.26 1.54
CA CYS A 12 -7.52 -8.27 0.49
C CYS A 12 -8.94 -8.30 -0.14
N SER A 13 -9.82 -7.37 0.17
CA SER A 13 -11.19 -7.37 -0.39
C SER A 13 -11.24 -6.98 -1.88
N SER A 14 -10.17 -6.45 -2.45
CA SER A 14 -10.10 -6.01 -3.87
C SER A 14 -8.68 -5.58 -4.24
N GLY A 15 -8.44 -5.32 -5.54
CA GLY A 15 -7.23 -4.68 -6.04
C GLY A 15 -5.95 -5.46 -5.75
N ILE A 16 -4.87 -4.74 -5.47
CA ILE A 16 -3.54 -5.32 -5.23
C ILE A 16 -3.55 -6.37 -4.11
N GLY A 17 -4.25 -6.10 -3.00
CA GLY A 17 -4.29 -7.04 -1.87
C GLY A 17 -4.99 -8.36 -2.20
N LEU A 18 -6.04 -8.33 -3.01
CA LEU A 18 -6.70 -9.54 -3.52
C LEU A 18 -5.77 -10.32 -4.45
N ALA A 19 -5.19 -9.64 -5.45
CA ALA A 19 -4.28 -10.26 -6.40
C ALA A 19 -3.04 -10.85 -5.71
N ALA A 20 -2.49 -10.13 -4.71
CA ALA A 20 -1.38 -10.63 -3.90
C ALA A 20 -1.78 -11.89 -3.10
N ALA A 21 -2.97 -11.91 -2.48
CA ALA A 21 -3.42 -13.09 -1.73
C ALA A 21 -3.52 -14.33 -2.64
N VAL A 22 -4.08 -14.19 -3.83
CA VAL A 22 -4.15 -15.27 -4.82
C VAL A 22 -2.76 -15.68 -5.29
N LYS A 23 -1.90 -14.71 -5.64
CA LYS A 23 -0.53 -14.97 -6.12
C LYS A 23 0.30 -15.74 -5.08
N PHE A 24 0.39 -15.23 -3.84
CA PHE A 24 1.17 -15.88 -2.80
C PHE A 24 0.66 -17.29 -2.46
N ALA A 25 -0.67 -17.49 -2.41
CA ALA A 25 -1.26 -18.82 -2.23
C ALA A 25 -0.93 -19.76 -3.39
N SER A 26 -0.92 -19.26 -4.63
CA SER A 26 -0.57 -20.04 -5.83
C SER A 26 0.90 -20.46 -5.86
N GLU A 27 1.77 -19.71 -5.20
CA GLU A 27 3.20 -20.05 -5.04
C GLU A 27 3.46 -20.97 -3.83
N GLY A 28 2.41 -21.38 -3.12
CA GLY A 28 2.49 -22.36 -2.02
C GLY A 28 2.73 -21.75 -0.64
N ASP A 29 2.59 -20.44 -0.48
CA ASP A 29 2.65 -19.78 0.83
C ASP A 29 1.34 -20.02 1.61
N MET A 30 1.41 -20.09 2.95
CA MET A 30 0.27 -20.02 3.84
C MET A 30 -0.18 -18.57 3.95
N VAL A 31 -1.26 -18.21 3.27
CA VAL A 31 -1.74 -16.82 3.22
C VAL A 31 -2.81 -16.57 4.27
N ILE A 32 -2.60 -15.56 5.11
CA ILE A 32 -3.62 -14.95 5.97
C ILE A 32 -4.08 -13.66 5.28
N ALA A 33 -5.23 -13.72 4.63
CA ALA A 33 -5.81 -12.62 3.89
C ALA A 33 -6.77 -11.83 4.77
N THR A 34 -6.48 -10.54 5.03
CA THR A 34 -7.29 -9.78 5.97
C THR A 34 -8.03 -8.62 5.33
N MET A 35 -9.19 -8.30 5.90
CA MET A 35 -10.06 -7.19 5.50
C MET A 35 -10.94 -6.73 6.67
N ARG A 36 -11.46 -5.50 6.61
CA ARG A 36 -12.32 -4.94 7.67
C ARG A 36 -13.67 -5.63 7.81
N ASP A 37 -14.18 -6.18 6.72
CA ASP A 37 -15.54 -6.71 6.61
C ASP A 37 -15.54 -7.94 5.73
N LEU A 38 -15.91 -9.09 6.30
CA LEU A 38 -15.95 -10.38 5.60
C LEU A 38 -17.11 -10.50 4.60
N ASP A 39 -18.13 -9.66 4.70
CA ASP A 39 -19.17 -9.60 3.68
C ASP A 39 -18.62 -9.18 2.31
N ARG A 40 -17.44 -8.59 2.29
CA ARG A 40 -16.71 -8.19 1.09
C ARG A 40 -15.69 -9.23 0.59
N ALA A 41 -15.67 -10.43 1.16
CA ALA A 41 -14.73 -11.48 0.78
C ALA A 41 -15.13 -12.24 -0.50
N GLY A 42 -16.28 -11.95 -1.12
CA GLY A 42 -16.79 -12.68 -2.28
C GLY A 42 -15.78 -12.79 -3.42
N ALA A 43 -15.28 -11.66 -3.91
CA ALA A 43 -14.29 -11.62 -5.00
C ALA A 43 -12.98 -12.35 -4.66
N LEU A 44 -12.50 -12.25 -3.41
CA LEU A 44 -11.31 -13.00 -2.98
C LEU A 44 -11.54 -14.50 -3.00
N ARG A 45 -12.71 -14.98 -2.51
CA ARG A 45 -13.06 -16.41 -2.51
C ARG A 45 -13.17 -16.96 -3.94
N GLU A 46 -13.75 -16.18 -4.85
CA GLU A 46 -13.84 -16.52 -6.28
C GLU A 46 -12.44 -16.65 -6.89
N GLY A 47 -11.57 -15.64 -6.73
CA GLY A 47 -10.21 -15.68 -7.26
C GLY A 47 -9.36 -16.83 -6.70
N LEU A 48 -9.47 -17.14 -5.41
CA LEU A 48 -8.80 -18.30 -4.81
C LEU A 48 -9.34 -19.62 -5.38
N ALA A 49 -10.67 -19.74 -5.56
CA ALA A 49 -11.28 -20.95 -6.12
C ALA A 49 -10.90 -21.15 -7.59
N GLU A 50 -10.89 -20.10 -8.41
CA GLU A 50 -10.45 -20.13 -9.81
C GLU A 50 -8.99 -20.55 -9.94
N ALA A 51 -8.13 -20.10 -9.02
CA ALA A 51 -6.73 -20.50 -8.95
C ALA A 51 -6.51 -21.90 -8.34
N GLY A 52 -7.55 -22.54 -7.78
CA GLY A 52 -7.45 -23.84 -7.13
C GLY A 52 -6.66 -23.82 -5.82
N VAL A 53 -6.60 -22.68 -5.13
CA VAL A 53 -5.85 -22.47 -3.89
C VAL A 53 -6.75 -21.97 -2.76
N SER A 54 -6.20 -21.86 -1.54
CA SER A 54 -6.94 -21.39 -0.36
C SER A 54 -6.11 -20.40 0.45
N ALA A 55 -6.81 -19.59 1.24
CA ALA A 55 -6.22 -18.68 2.23
C ALA A 55 -7.05 -18.69 3.51
N ASP A 56 -6.43 -18.38 4.64
CA ASP A 56 -7.12 -18.08 5.90
C ASP A 56 -7.64 -16.62 5.83
N ILE A 57 -8.95 -16.46 5.74
CA ILE A 57 -9.58 -15.14 5.55
C ILE A 57 -10.07 -14.62 6.90
N ARG A 58 -9.53 -13.48 7.37
CA ARG A 58 -9.82 -12.93 8.71
C ARG A 58 -10.26 -11.48 8.68
N VAL A 59 -10.98 -11.07 9.72
CA VAL A 59 -11.24 -9.66 10.01
C VAL A 59 -9.97 -9.05 10.60
N LEU A 60 -9.54 -7.93 10.03
CA LEU A 60 -8.53 -7.06 10.62
C LEU A 60 -8.70 -5.64 10.04
N ASP A 61 -9.06 -4.69 10.90
CA ASP A 61 -9.09 -3.28 10.56
C ASP A 61 -7.82 -2.61 11.11
N VAL A 62 -6.91 -2.23 10.22
CA VAL A 62 -5.63 -1.59 10.60
C VAL A 62 -5.80 -0.22 11.27
N SER A 63 -7.01 0.35 11.25
CA SER A 63 -7.33 1.61 11.97
C SER A 63 -7.84 1.39 13.40
N ASP A 64 -8.01 0.14 13.83
CA ASP A 64 -8.42 -0.24 15.18
C ASP A 64 -7.24 -0.82 15.96
N ASP A 65 -6.79 -0.12 17.00
CA ASP A 65 -5.67 -0.51 17.85
C ASP A 65 -5.89 -1.89 18.51
N VAL A 66 -7.06 -2.07 19.12
CA VAL A 66 -7.40 -3.29 19.87
C VAL A 66 -7.65 -4.45 18.92
N GLY A 67 -8.44 -4.20 17.86
CA GLY A 67 -8.77 -5.19 16.85
C GLY A 67 -7.54 -5.68 16.09
N THR A 68 -6.60 -4.79 15.75
CA THR A 68 -5.34 -5.19 15.11
C THR A 68 -4.47 -6.02 16.04
N ALA A 69 -4.29 -5.59 17.30
CA ALA A 69 -3.48 -6.32 18.27
C ALA A 69 -4.03 -7.74 18.51
N SER A 70 -5.32 -7.86 18.84
CA SER A 70 -5.97 -9.16 19.09
C SER A 70 -6.02 -10.04 17.85
N GLY A 71 -6.20 -9.47 16.66
CA GLY A 71 -6.18 -10.19 15.39
C GLY A 71 -4.81 -10.80 15.10
N LEU A 72 -3.73 -10.05 15.32
CA LEU A 72 -2.36 -10.54 15.16
C LEU A 72 -2.00 -11.61 16.21
N GLU A 73 -2.41 -11.43 17.46
CA GLU A 73 -2.25 -12.45 18.51
C GLU A 73 -2.93 -13.76 18.13
N ALA A 74 -4.17 -13.71 17.61
CA ALA A 74 -4.89 -14.89 17.15
C ALA A 74 -4.19 -15.58 15.96
N VAL A 75 -3.68 -14.79 14.98
CA VAL A 75 -2.89 -15.35 13.87
C VAL A 75 -1.63 -16.05 14.38
N LEU A 76 -0.91 -15.43 15.29
CA LEU A 76 0.31 -16.01 15.87
C LEU A 76 0.01 -17.28 16.70
N ALA A 77 -1.13 -17.32 17.41
CA ALA A 77 -1.55 -18.49 18.17
C ALA A 77 -1.88 -19.68 17.26
N ASP A 78 -2.52 -19.42 16.11
CA ASP A 78 -2.95 -20.49 15.20
C ASP A 78 -1.82 -20.97 14.27
N HIS A 79 -0.95 -20.07 13.82
CA HIS A 79 0.09 -20.35 12.82
C HIS A 79 1.53 -20.33 13.37
N GLY A 80 1.71 -19.94 14.63
CA GLY A 80 3.00 -19.91 15.33
C GLY A 80 3.92 -18.75 14.92
N ARG A 81 3.92 -18.36 13.63
CA ARG A 81 4.79 -17.31 13.09
C ARG A 81 4.13 -16.60 11.89
N ILE A 82 4.51 -15.36 11.69
CA ILE A 82 4.29 -14.62 10.44
C ILE A 82 5.68 -14.33 9.87
N ASP A 83 5.99 -14.82 8.67
CA ASP A 83 7.29 -14.63 8.02
C ASP A 83 7.33 -13.37 7.18
N VAL A 84 6.20 -13.05 6.54
CA VAL A 84 6.06 -11.88 5.67
C VAL A 84 4.79 -11.11 6.03
N VAL A 85 4.90 -9.81 6.15
CA VAL A 85 3.76 -8.90 6.25
C VAL A 85 3.70 -8.03 5.00
N ILE A 86 2.57 -8.09 4.28
CA ILE A 86 2.24 -7.16 3.20
C ILE A 86 1.25 -6.12 3.74
N SER A 87 1.78 -4.95 4.10
CA SER A 87 0.99 -3.80 4.53
C SER A 87 0.43 -3.08 3.31
N ASN A 88 -0.75 -3.55 2.84
CA ASN A 88 -1.38 -3.04 1.63
C ASN A 88 -2.64 -2.21 1.92
N ALA A 89 -3.34 -2.45 3.03
CA ALA A 89 -4.54 -1.68 3.36
C ALA A 89 -4.28 -0.18 3.31
N GLY A 90 -5.12 0.55 2.59
CA GLY A 90 -4.97 1.99 2.43
C GLY A 90 -6.24 2.64 1.89
N ILE A 91 -6.33 3.95 2.05
CA ILE A 91 -7.39 4.79 1.49
C ILE A 91 -6.79 5.98 0.75
N GLY A 92 -7.45 6.39 -0.33
CA GLY A 92 -7.23 7.66 -1.03
C GLY A 92 -8.33 8.64 -0.66
N ILE A 93 -7.98 9.92 -0.51
CA ILE A 93 -8.94 11.02 -0.31
C ILE A 93 -8.52 12.13 -1.24
N ASP A 94 -9.34 12.40 -2.26
CA ASP A 94 -9.07 13.42 -3.27
C ASP A 94 -9.55 14.79 -2.79
N GLY A 95 -8.72 15.79 -2.98
CA GLY A 95 -9.01 17.18 -2.66
C GLY A 95 -7.75 17.97 -2.33
N THR A 96 -7.90 19.29 -2.35
CA THR A 96 -6.84 20.20 -1.90
C THR A 96 -6.89 20.40 -0.39
N THR A 97 -5.81 20.92 0.17
CA THR A 97 -5.75 21.26 1.61
C THR A 97 -6.85 22.25 2.03
N GLU A 98 -7.34 23.10 1.13
CA GLU A 98 -8.44 24.01 1.43
C GLU A 98 -9.82 23.32 1.43
N GLU A 99 -10.00 22.32 0.58
CA GLU A 99 -11.27 21.60 0.43
C GLU A 99 -11.47 20.51 1.47
N LEU A 100 -10.39 19.84 1.87
CA LEU A 100 -10.43 18.72 2.80
C LEU A 100 -10.49 19.19 4.25
N SER A 101 -11.29 18.49 5.05
CA SER A 101 -11.29 18.68 6.49
C SER A 101 -10.03 18.11 7.15
N VAL A 102 -9.68 18.58 8.33
CA VAL A 102 -8.59 18.00 9.12
C VAL A 102 -8.84 16.51 9.44
N ASP A 103 -10.11 16.10 9.54
CA ASP A 103 -10.47 14.70 9.79
C ASP A 103 -10.22 13.81 8.57
N ASP A 104 -10.29 14.34 7.34
CA ASP A 104 -9.87 13.61 6.13
C ASP A 104 -8.37 13.32 6.17
N PHE A 105 -7.55 14.29 6.57
CA PHE A 105 -6.11 14.09 6.77
C PHE A 105 -5.82 13.07 7.86
N ARG A 106 -6.54 13.13 8.99
CA ARG A 106 -6.42 12.15 10.08
C ARG A 106 -6.79 10.75 9.61
N ALA A 107 -7.90 10.58 8.89
CA ALA A 107 -8.35 9.29 8.38
C ALA A 107 -7.33 8.66 7.41
N SER A 108 -6.76 9.48 6.51
CA SER A 108 -5.71 9.03 5.61
C SER A 108 -4.45 8.59 6.36
N PHE A 109 -4.01 9.38 7.33
CA PHE A 109 -2.84 9.08 8.17
C PHE A 109 -3.09 7.85 9.04
N GLU A 110 -4.27 7.74 9.64
CA GLU A 110 -4.68 6.64 10.51
C GLU A 110 -4.57 5.29 9.79
N THR A 111 -5.14 5.19 8.60
CA THR A 111 -5.14 3.94 7.85
C THR A 111 -3.77 3.65 7.22
N ASN A 112 -3.20 4.65 6.51
CA ASN A 112 -2.05 4.42 5.64
C ASN A 112 -0.71 4.39 6.40
N VAL A 113 -0.64 5.03 7.57
CA VAL A 113 0.60 5.15 8.36
C VAL A 113 0.50 4.42 9.69
N LEU A 114 -0.48 4.78 10.54
CA LEU A 114 -0.61 4.13 11.86
C LEU A 114 -1.02 2.67 11.73
N GLY A 115 -1.75 2.30 10.66
CA GLY A 115 -1.99 0.90 10.33
C GLY A 115 -0.69 0.09 10.19
N ALA A 116 0.31 0.62 9.48
CA ALA A 116 1.63 -0.02 9.37
C ALA A 116 2.36 -0.09 10.72
N VAL A 117 2.25 0.97 11.53
CA VAL A 117 2.82 0.99 12.91
C VAL A 117 2.23 -0.14 13.76
N ARG A 118 0.89 -0.32 13.72
CA ARG A 118 0.21 -1.39 14.48
C ARG A 118 0.68 -2.79 14.06
N LEU A 119 0.81 -3.01 12.75
CA LEU A 119 1.34 -4.27 12.23
C LEU A 119 2.76 -4.51 12.73
N ILE A 120 3.63 -3.52 12.66
CA ILE A 120 5.02 -3.60 13.18
C ILE A 120 5.01 -3.91 14.67
N HIS A 121 4.18 -3.24 15.48
CA HIS A 121 4.08 -3.49 16.92
C HIS A 121 3.67 -4.94 17.22
N GLY A 122 2.77 -5.53 16.43
CA GLY A 122 2.32 -6.91 16.64
C GLY A 122 3.35 -7.97 16.23
N VAL A 123 4.13 -7.75 15.16
CA VAL A 123 5.04 -8.78 14.64
C VAL A 123 6.47 -8.66 15.17
N MET A 124 6.95 -7.47 15.49
CA MET A 124 8.34 -7.25 15.94
C MET A 124 8.74 -8.02 17.21
N PRO A 125 7.88 -8.20 18.22
CA PRO A 125 8.24 -9.02 19.37
C PRO A 125 8.63 -10.46 18.99
N VAL A 126 7.90 -11.08 18.06
CA VAL A 126 8.17 -12.43 17.56
C VAL A 126 9.44 -12.45 16.70
N TRP A 127 9.60 -11.48 15.80
CA TRP A 127 10.79 -11.38 14.94
C TRP A 127 12.08 -11.11 15.72
N ARG A 128 11.99 -10.43 16.87
CA ARG A 128 13.17 -10.26 17.77
C ARG A 128 13.50 -11.54 18.52
N ALA A 129 12.48 -12.30 18.94
CA ALA A 129 12.68 -13.55 19.64
C ALA A 129 13.22 -14.66 18.71
N HIS A 130 12.77 -14.63 17.45
CA HIS A 130 13.15 -15.57 16.39
C HIS A 130 13.59 -14.75 15.16
N PRO A 131 14.88 -14.35 15.06
CA PRO A 131 15.37 -13.42 14.07
C PRO A 131 14.96 -13.76 12.63
N GLY A 132 14.60 -12.71 11.90
CA GLY A 132 14.16 -12.77 10.51
C GLY A 132 12.68 -12.46 10.36
N GLY A 133 12.33 -11.91 9.22
CA GLY A 133 10.99 -11.51 8.82
C GLY A 133 11.06 -10.48 7.70
N ARG A 134 9.95 -10.28 7.01
CA ARG A 134 9.87 -9.28 5.94
C ARG A 134 8.65 -8.40 6.11
N PHE A 135 8.88 -7.10 6.15
CA PHE A 135 7.83 -6.09 6.15
C PHE A 135 7.82 -5.37 4.81
N ILE A 136 6.81 -5.62 3.99
CA ILE A 136 6.67 -5.02 2.66
C ILE A 136 5.44 -4.12 2.68
N ALA A 137 5.62 -2.83 2.45
CA ALA A 137 4.51 -1.90 2.39
C ALA A 137 4.22 -1.47 0.94
N VAL A 138 2.94 -1.46 0.58
CA VAL A 138 2.48 -0.85 -0.66
C VAL A 138 2.37 0.66 -0.44
N SER A 139 3.41 1.37 -0.91
CA SER A 139 3.47 2.82 -0.94
C SER A 139 2.77 3.36 -2.19
N SER A 140 3.35 4.31 -2.87
CA SER A 140 2.89 4.90 -4.14
C SER A 140 3.97 5.83 -4.68
N VAL A 141 3.94 6.12 -5.99
CA VAL A 141 4.62 7.30 -6.54
C VAL A 141 4.27 8.58 -5.77
N SER A 142 3.06 8.63 -5.18
CA SER A 142 2.61 9.72 -4.29
C SER A 142 3.34 9.76 -2.94
N GLY A 143 4.14 8.76 -2.61
CA GLY A 143 5.06 8.78 -1.45
C GLY A 143 6.39 9.48 -1.75
N ALA A 144 6.72 9.64 -3.01
CA ALA A 144 7.91 10.35 -3.46
C ALA A 144 7.58 11.71 -4.09
N ILE A 145 6.45 11.84 -4.79
CA ILE A 145 6.05 13.04 -5.52
C ILE A 145 4.69 13.53 -5.04
N GLY A 146 4.59 14.82 -4.65
CA GLY A 146 3.30 15.47 -4.38
C GLY A 146 2.51 15.63 -5.68
N GLN A 147 1.26 15.22 -5.68
CA GLN A 147 0.35 15.33 -6.81
C GLN A 147 -0.78 16.30 -6.48
N PRO A 148 -1.13 17.23 -7.38
CA PRO A 148 -2.26 18.12 -7.17
C PRO A 148 -3.55 17.33 -6.82
N PHE A 149 -4.40 17.91 -6.00
CA PHE A 149 -5.67 17.32 -5.57
C PHE A 149 -5.60 15.99 -4.82
N ASN A 150 -4.40 15.58 -4.39
CA ASN A 150 -4.15 14.36 -3.59
C ASN A 150 -3.45 14.67 -2.28
N ASP A 151 -3.72 15.82 -1.67
CA ASP A 151 -2.89 16.35 -0.58
C ASP A 151 -2.84 15.43 0.64
N ALA A 152 -3.99 14.94 1.12
CA ALA A 152 -4.06 14.02 2.27
C ALA A 152 -3.41 12.65 1.96
N TYR A 153 -3.60 12.14 0.75
CA TYR A 153 -3.01 10.89 0.32
C TYR A 153 -1.49 11.00 0.19
N CYS A 154 -0.99 12.03 -0.52
CA CYS A 154 0.45 12.29 -0.63
C CYS A 154 1.09 12.46 0.75
N MET A 155 0.51 13.27 1.64
CA MET A 155 0.99 13.44 3.01
C MET A 155 1.17 12.07 3.70
N SER A 156 0.17 11.20 3.64
CA SER A 156 0.22 9.90 4.30
C SER A 156 1.28 8.97 3.69
N LYS A 157 1.42 8.96 2.34
CA LYS A 157 2.42 8.10 1.69
C LYS A 157 3.85 8.61 1.89
N PHE A 158 4.07 9.93 1.91
CA PHE A 158 5.37 10.50 2.32
C PHE A 158 5.73 10.14 3.76
N ALA A 159 4.75 10.18 4.66
CA ALA A 159 4.97 9.79 6.05
C ALA A 159 5.30 8.30 6.19
N LEU A 160 4.64 7.41 5.42
CA LEU A 160 4.93 5.98 5.38
C LEU A 160 6.36 5.71 4.88
N GLU A 161 6.80 6.42 3.82
CA GLU A 161 8.17 6.34 3.30
C GLU A 161 9.20 6.70 4.38
N GLY A 162 9.02 7.86 5.02
CA GLY A 162 9.93 8.32 6.08
C GLY A 162 9.94 7.40 7.31
N LEU A 163 8.77 6.86 7.70
CA LEU A 163 8.65 5.89 8.79
C LEU A 163 9.48 4.64 8.50
N LEU A 164 9.28 4.03 7.34
CA LEU A 164 9.92 2.75 7.02
C LEU A 164 11.41 2.90 6.67
N GLU A 165 11.82 4.01 6.06
CA GLU A 165 13.24 4.33 5.88
C GLU A 165 13.97 4.47 7.21
N SER A 166 13.35 5.11 8.19
CA SER A 166 13.90 5.24 9.54
C SER A 166 13.90 3.91 10.30
N PHE A 167 12.89 3.08 10.10
CA PHE A 167 12.72 1.80 10.78
C PHE A 167 13.65 0.71 10.23
N ALA A 168 13.89 0.68 8.93
CA ALA A 168 14.64 -0.37 8.25
C ALA A 168 16.02 -0.70 8.87
N PRO A 169 16.91 0.27 9.17
CA PRO A 169 18.21 -0.04 9.77
C PRO A 169 18.11 -0.60 11.20
N VAL A 170 17.06 -0.25 11.94
CA VAL A 170 16.79 -0.80 13.27
C VAL A 170 16.27 -2.23 13.17
N ALA A 171 15.34 -2.48 12.25
CA ALA A 171 14.76 -3.79 11.99
C ALA A 171 15.84 -4.80 11.52
N ALA A 172 16.78 -4.34 10.69
CA ALA A 172 17.89 -5.15 10.17
C ALA A 172 18.78 -5.75 11.28
N GLN A 173 18.86 -5.10 12.46
CA GLN A 173 19.60 -5.66 13.60
C GLN A 173 19.01 -6.99 14.13
N PHE A 174 17.76 -7.27 13.76
CA PHE A 174 17.03 -8.49 14.11
C PHE A 174 16.80 -9.40 12.89
N GLY A 175 17.52 -9.16 11.79
CA GLY A 175 17.35 -9.92 10.54
C GLY A 175 16.04 -9.62 9.81
N VAL A 176 15.35 -8.54 10.17
CA VAL A 176 14.09 -8.12 9.52
C VAL A 176 14.41 -7.22 8.34
N GLN A 177 13.88 -7.58 7.17
CA GLN A 177 14.03 -6.82 5.94
C GLN A 177 12.77 -5.98 5.70
N VAL A 178 12.96 -4.71 5.34
CA VAL A 178 11.89 -3.75 5.09
C VAL A 178 11.95 -3.28 3.65
N SER A 179 10.82 -3.33 2.95
CA SER A 179 10.71 -2.86 1.56
C SER A 179 9.46 -2.03 1.34
N LEU A 180 9.55 -1.08 0.43
CA LEU A 180 8.48 -0.22 -0.05
C LEU A 180 8.30 -0.49 -1.55
N VAL A 181 7.09 -0.85 -1.95
CA VAL A 181 6.71 -0.95 -3.36
C VAL A 181 5.95 0.32 -3.71
N GLU A 182 6.40 1.03 -4.73
CA GLU A 182 5.91 2.36 -5.14
C GLU A 182 5.16 2.27 -6.48
N PRO A 183 3.87 1.86 -6.50
CA PRO A 183 3.09 1.83 -7.72
C PRO A 183 2.82 3.23 -8.29
N GLY A 184 2.75 3.28 -9.62
CA GLY A 184 2.11 4.35 -10.37
C GLY A 184 0.60 4.13 -10.47
N PRO A 185 -0.03 4.52 -11.59
CA PRO A 185 -1.41 4.18 -11.88
C PRO A 185 -1.58 2.66 -11.95
N VAL A 186 -2.54 2.13 -11.19
CA VAL A 186 -2.93 0.71 -11.21
C VAL A 186 -4.43 0.62 -11.50
N SER A 187 -4.80 -0.21 -12.44
CA SER A 187 -6.20 -0.41 -12.83
C SER A 187 -7.01 -1.03 -11.68
N GLY A 188 -8.24 -0.55 -11.46
CA GLY A 188 -9.19 -1.18 -10.54
C GLY A 188 -9.78 -0.26 -9.45
N VAL A 189 -10.42 -0.87 -8.48
CA VAL A 189 -11.39 -0.30 -7.55
C VAL A 189 -10.83 0.74 -6.56
N PHE A 190 -9.49 0.90 -6.43
CA PHE A 190 -8.95 1.89 -5.50
C PHE A 190 -9.28 3.32 -5.92
N VAL A 191 -9.21 3.60 -7.22
CA VAL A 191 -9.55 4.91 -7.80
C VAL A 191 -11.03 5.23 -7.60
N ASP A 192 -11.92 4.23 -7.78
CA ASP A 192 -13.35 4.38 -7.60
C ASP A 192 -13.78 4.62 -6.14
N LYS A 193 -12.89 4.38 -5.18
CA LYS A 193 -13.14 4.50 -3.74
C LYS A 193 -12.46 5.69 -3.09
N SER A 194 -11.70 6.49 -3.83
CA SER A 194 -11.17 7.75 -3.31
C SER A 194 -12.32 8.57 -2.74
N ARG A 195 -12.24 8.87 -1.46
CA ARG A 195 -13.25 9.67 -0.77
C ARG A 195 -12.77 11.11 -0.76
N GLY A 196 -13.47 11.96 -1.39
CA GLY A 196 -13.22 13.39 -1.36
C GLY A 196 -14.49 14.14 -1.70
N PRO A 197 -14.49 15.45 -1.65
CA PRO A 197 -15.61 16.27 -2.07
C PRO A 197 -15.76 16.23 -3.61
N GLN A 198 -15.68 15.05 -4.21
CA GLN A 198 -15.83 14.80 -5.66
C GLN A 198 -17.10 15.41 -6.27
N GLN A 199 -18.05 15.76 -5.42
CA GLN A 199 -19.31 16.41 -5.81
C GLN A 199 -19.28 17.92 -5.60
N GLN A 200 -18.14 18.50 -5.22
CA GLN A 200 -18.04 19.95 -5.15
C GLN A 200 -17.98 20.50 -6.56
N SER A 201 -19.03 21.23 -6.83
CA SER A 201 -19.46 21.92 -8.03
C SER A 201 -18.44 22.07 -9.16
N SER A 202 -18.88 21.71 -10.38
CA SER A 202 -18.28 22.14 -11.65
C SER A 202 -17.98 23.66 -11.74
N ASP A 203 -18.34 24.42 -10.72
CA ASP A 203 -18.35 25.89 -10.72
C ASP A 203 -17.46 26.53 -9.64
N GLY A 204 -16.65 25.73 -8.91
CA GLY A 204 -15.73 26.24 -7.88
C GLY A 204 -14.39 26.76 -8.43
N PRO A 205 -13.58 27.45 -7.61
CA PRO A 205 -12.30 28.03 -8.04
C PRO A 205 -11.29 26.99 -8.55
N TYR A 206 -11.49 25.73 -8.18
CA TYR A 206 -10.65 24.58 -8.58
C TYR A 206 -11.20 23.80 -9.77
N ALA A 207 -12.36 24.13 -10.32
CA ALA A 207 -13.01 23.35 -11.38
C ALA A 207 -12.12 23.19 -12.62
N GLU A 208 -11.56 24.26 -13.14
CA GLU A 208 -10.70 24.23 -14.33
C GLU A 208 -9.37 23.52 -14.08
N PRO A 209 -8.57 23.83 -13.02
CA PRO A 209 -7.36 23.10 -12.72
C PRO A 209 -7.61 21.61 -12.46
N ARG A 210 -8.71 21.27 -11.77
CA ARG A 210 -9.11 19.89 -11.51
C ARG A 210 -9.43 19.15 -12.80
N GLY A 211 -10.15 19.79 -13.73
CA GLY A 211 -10.45 19.18 -15.02
C GLY A 211 -9.19 18.87 -15.83
N ARG A 212 -8.19 19.77 -15.81
CA ARG A 212 -6.89 19.49 -16.45
C ARG A 212 -6.16 18.32 -15.77
N PHE A 213 -6.12 18.31 -14.46
CA PHE A 213 -5.50 17.21 -13.70
C PHE A 213 -6.19 15.87 -13.98
N GLN A 214 -7.53 15.84 -13.99
CA GLN A 214 -8.29 14.64 -14.32
C GLN A 214 -7.93 14.10 -15.71
N ALA A 215 -7.82 14.97 -16.71
CA ALA A 215 -7.42 14.56 -18.07
C ALA A 215 -6.01 13.93 -18.09
N VAL A 216 -5.08 14.44 -17.27
CA VAL A 216 -3.73 13.86 -17.12
C VAL A 216 -3.83 12.50 -16.44
N GLN A 217 -4.65 12.38 -15.38
CA GLN A 217 -4.87 11.09 -14.70
C GLN A 217 -5.49 10.07 -15.65
N ASP A 218 -6.56 10.41 -16.37
CA ASP A 218 -7.23 9.52 -17.32
C ASP A 218 -6.23 8.96 -18.35
N SER A 219 -5.41 9.85 -18.94
CA SER A 219 -4.35 9.43 -19.85
C SER A 219 -3.28 8.54 -19.23
N ALA A 220 -2.96 8.74 -17.93
CA ALA A 220 -2.03 7.88 -17.22
C ALA A 220 -2.64 6.50 -16.91
N PHE A 221 -3.96 6.45 -16.70
CA PHE A 221 -4.69 5.19 -16.48
C PHE A 221 -4.88 4.36 -17.75
N ASP A 222 -4.80 4.95 -18.96
CA ASP A 222 -4.77 4.18 -20.21
C ASP A 222 -3.59 3.21 -20.29
N ALA A 223 -2.50 3.52 -19.60
CA ALA A 223 -1.28 2.71 -19.49
C ALA A 223 -1.07 2.15 -18.06
N ALA A 224 -2.15 2.05 -17.27
CA ALA A 224 -2.06 1.57 -15.88
C ALA A 224 -1.59 0.11 -15.81
N GLN A 225 -0.77 -0.17 -14.81
CA GLN A 225 -0.41 -1.53 -14.47
C GLN A 225 -1.63 -2.30 -13.93
N THR A 226 -1.59 -3.61 -14.07
CA THR A 226 -2.59 -4.50 -13.49
C THR A 226 -2.27 -4.81 -12.02
N ASN A 227 -3.28 -5.22 -11.27
CA ASN A 227 -3.08 -5.70 -9.90
C ASN A 227 -2.16 -6.93 -9.85
N ASP A 228 -2.23 -7.79 -10.87
CA ASP A 228 -1.42 -9.01 -10.95
C ASP A 228 0.06 -8.71 -11.18
N GLU A 229 0.39 -7.69 -11.97
CA GLU A 229 1.79 -7.23 -12.14
C GLU A 229 2.37 -6.73 -10.81
N ILE A 230 1.58 -5.99 -10.02
CA ILE A 230 2.02 -5.53 -8.69
C ILE A 230 2.12 -6.71 -7.72
N ALA A 231 1.17 -7.65 -7.76
CA ALA A 231 1.19 -8.86 -6.93
C ALA A 231 2.42 -9.73 -7.24
N GLN A 232 2.79 -9.86 -8.53
CA GLN A 232 4.01 -10.55 -8.94
C GLN A 232 5.25 -9.86 -8.34
N LEU A 233 5.36 -8.52 -8.45
CA LEU A 233 6.49 -7.79 -7.87
C LEU A 233 6.55 -7.95 -6.34
N LEU A 234 5.41 -7.90 -5.64
CA LEU A 234 5.36 -8.13 -4.19
C LEU A 234 5.89 -9.52 -3.82
N TRP A 235 5.55 -10.53 -4.62
CA TRP A 235 6.06 -11.88 -4.41
C TRP A 235 7.57 -11.97 -4.69
N ASP A 236 8.06 -11.36 -5.77
CA ASP A 236 9.48 -11.31 -6.12
C ASP A 236 10.29 -10.63 -5.01
N VAL A 237 9.80 -9.51 -4.47
CA VAL A 237 10.41 -8.81 -3.32
C VAL A 237 10.41 -9.71 -2.08
N ALA A 238 9.32 -10.44 -1.82
CA ALA A 238 9.23 -11.37 -0.71
C ALA A 238 10.12 -12.61 -0.88
N ALA A 239 10.49 -12.96 -2.10
CA ALA A 239 11.35 -14.10 -2.42
C ALA A 239 12.84 -13.72 -2.54
N ALA A 240 13.18 -12.45 -2.73
CA ALA A 240 14.55 -12.00 -2.94
C ALA A 240 15.44 -12.27 -1.71
N ASP A 241 16.66 -12.74 -1.91
CA ASP A 241 17.62 -12.96 -0.82
C ASP A 241 18.04 -11.65 -0.13
N GLU A 242 18.31 -10.63 -0.93
CA GLU A 242 18.71 -9.28 -0.49
C GLU A 242 17.78 -8.22 -1.12
N PRO A 243 16.55 -8.03 -0.57
CA PRO A 243 15.63 -7.05 -1.12
C PRO A 243 16.11 -5.62 -0.88
N MET A 244 15.86 -4.76 -1.87
CA MET A 244 16.08 -3.33 -1.75
C MET A 244 15.02 -2.69 -0.84
N LEU A 245 15.33 -1.50 -0.34
CA LEU A 245 14.35 -0.72 0.43
C LEU A 245 13.19 -0.22 -0.45
N ARG A 246 13.44 0.16 -1.72
CA ARG A 246 12.42 0.73 -2.62
C ARG A 246 12.38 0.04 -3.97
N TYR A 247 11.16 -0.16 -4.45
CA TYR A 247 10.86 -0.73 -5.77
C TYR A 247 9.84 0.15 -6.49
N GLN A 248 10.28 0.89 -7.50
CA GLN A 248 9.41 1.57 -8.44
C GLN A 248 8.85 0.52 -9.41
N THR A 249 7.53 0.55 -9.62
CA THR A 249 6.87 -0.55 -10.35
C THR A 249 6.94 -0.43 -11.87
N SER A 250 7.36 0.73 -12.40
CA SER A 250 7.48 0.97 -13.83
C SER A 250 8.54 2.03 -14.15
N GLU A 251 9.04 2.02 -15.40
CA GLU A 251 9.97 3.06 -15.88
C GLU A 251 9.42 4.49 -15.75
N LEU A 252 8.10 4.65 -15.86
CA LEU A 252 7.46 5.95 -15.67
C LEU A 252 7.65 6.42 -14.22
N VAL A 253 7.39 5.54 -13.26
CA VAL A 253 7.56 5.84 -11.83
C VAL A 253 9.04 6.11 -11.52
N GLU A 254 9.97 5.30 -12.04
CA GLU A 254 11.41 5.53 -11.88
C GLU A 254 11.83 6.92 -12.38
N LYS A 255 11.35 7.32 -13.57
CA LYS A 255 11.64 8.64 -14.13
C LYS A 255 11.08 9.78 -13.26
N MET A 256 9.85 9.63 -12.78
CA MET A 256 9.21 10.62 -11.91
C MET A 256 9.94 10.75 -10.57
N VAL A 257 10.20 9.65 -9.89
CA VAL A 257 10.92 9.62 -8.60
C VAL A 257 12.35 10.15 -8.79
N GLY A 258 13.01 9.76 -9.89
CA GLY A 258 14.35 10.24 -10.24
C GLY A 258 14.46 11.74 -10.42
N LEU A 259 13.39 12.44 -10.83
CA LEU A 259 13.38 13.90 -10.89
C LEU A 259 13.56 14.52 -9.50
N LYS A 260 12.86 13.99 -8.49
CA LYS A 260 12.93 14.50 -7.12
C LYS A 260 14.32 14.25 -6.51
N PHE A 261 14.84 13.06 -6.60
CA PHE A 261 16.12 12.72 -5.96
C PHE A 261 17.34 13.38 -6.61
N LYS A 262 17.22 13.86 -7.85
CA LYS A 262 18.27 14.61 -8.56
C LYS A 262 18.19 16.12 -8.38
N ASP A 263 17.11 16.64 -7.82
CA ASP A 263 16.86 18.09 -7.67
C ASP A 263 16.52 18.44 -6.22
N MET A 264 17.49 18.93 -5.50
CA MET A 264 17.33 19.34 -4.10
C MET A 264 16.46 20.58 -3.93
N SER A 265 16.25 21.39 -4.99
CA SER A 265 15.41 22.60 -4.93
C SER A 265 13.91 22.31 -5.02
N GLY A 266 13.52 21.13 -5.52
CA GLY A 266 12.13 20.77 -5.80
C GLY A 266 11.55 21.40 -7.06
N GLN A 267 12.30 22.27 -7.76
CA GLN A 267 11.78 23.01 -8.92
C GLN A 267 11.41 22.11 -10.10
N ARG A 268 12.09 20.96 -10.26
CA ARG A 268 11.76 19.99 -11.32
C ARG A 268 10.42 19.31 -11.06
N VAL A 269 10.17 18.90 -9.83
CA VAL A 269 8.88 18.31 -9.43
C VAL A 269 7.79 19.37 -9.58
N LEU A 270 7.99 20.58 -9.03
CA LEU A 270 7.03 21.67 -9.14
C LEU A 270 6.74 22.02 -10.62
N GLY A 271 7.78 22.14 -11.45
CA GLY A 271 7.62 22.42 -12.88
C GLY A 271 6.93 21.29 -13.67
N MET A 272 7.02 20.04 -13.22
CA MET A 272 6.29 18.92 -13.79
C MET A 272 4.81 18.99 -13.37
N THR A 273 4.53 19.03 -12.06
CA THR A 273 3.17 18.92 -11.53
C THR A 273 2.32 20.17 -11.80
N SER A 274 2.94 21.35 -11.91
CA SER A 274 2.24 22.59 -12.32
C SER A 274 1.68 22.54 -13.75
N ARG A 275 2.19 21.65 -14.59
CA ARG A 275 1.64 21.45 -15.95
C ARG A 275 0.40 20.55 -15.97
N TRP A 276 0.10 19.91 -14.86
CA TRP A 276 -1.05 19.01 -14.73
C TRP A 276 -2.36 19.76 -14.39
N ILE A 277 -2.22 21.01 -13.96
CA ILE A 277 -3.33 21.87 -13.52
C ILE A 277 -3.45 23.17 -14.33
#